data_f742e56b2d17d96e88358528a26a83c1
#
_entry.id   f742e56b2d17d96e88358528a26a83c1
#
_cell.length_a   1.000
_cell.length_b   1.000
_cell.length_c   1.000
_cell.angle_alpha   90.00
_cell.angle_beta   90.00
_cell.angle_gamma   90.00
#
_symmetry.space_group_name_H-M   'P 1'
#
loop_
_entity.id
_entity.type
_entity.pdbx_description
1 polymer ?
#
loop_
_entity_poly.entity_id
_entity_poly.type
_entity_poly.pdbx_seq_one_letter_code
_entity_poly.pdbx_strand_id
1 'polypeptide(L)'
;RKTVHSGEAYGPESIFQAITDCYANRLGHGTHLFAASMIKDKRVQDKADYVNSLADYIASERIGIEVCLTSNLQTLPEIKSVKDHPIKEMIKRGLPVSINTDNRLVSNTTVTKEMELLVRNVELAPKELKNIVIAGFKSGFFPGSYVEKRRFVRKVIDRYNALAREYNIPLY
;
A
#
# COMPACT_ATOMS: atom_id res chain seq x y z
N ARG A 1 11.50 -14.24 -0.56
CA ARG A 1 10.69 -13.02 -0.75
C ARG A 1 11.08 -12.01 0.31
N LYS A 2 11.04 -10.73 -0.05
CA LYS A 2 11.53 -9.63 0.79
C LYS A 2 10.48 -8.51 0.84
N THR A 3 10.33 -7.88 2.00
CA THR A 3 9.76 -6.55 2.14
C THR A 3 10.86 -5.58 2.52
N VAL A 4 10.84 -4.37 1.98
CA VAL A 4 11.87 -3.35 2.21
C VAL A 4 11.19 -2.04 2.53
N HIS A 5 11.58 -1.39 3.65
CA HIS A 5 11.14 -0.03 3.98
C HIS A 5 11.72 0.94 2.96
N SER A 6 10.86 1.68 2.27
CA SER A 6 11.27 2.61 1.22
C SER A 6 10.20 3.68 1.01
N GLY A 7 10.62 4.87 0.59
CA GLY A 7 9.72 5.99 0.41
C GLY A 7 9.06 6.47 1.72
N GLU A 8 9.71 6.29 2.87
CA GLU A 8 9.34 6.86 4.15
C GLU A 8 10.24 8.05 4.49
N ALA A 9 11.52 7.82 4.80
CA ALA A 9 12.49 8.88 5.05
C ALA A 9 13.11 9.46 3.77
N TYR A 10 13.06 8.72 2.67
CA TYR A 10 13.63 9.09 1.37
C TYR A 10 12.58 9.09 0.27
N GLY A 11 12.86 9.80 -0.83
CA GLY A 11 11.97 9.97 -1.97
C GLY A 11 11.85 8.74 -2.90
N PRO A 12 11.27 8.94 -4.09
CA PRO A 12 11.00 7.88 -5.06
C PRO A 12 12.21 7.04 -5.46
N GLU A 13 13.42 7.61 -5.41
CA GLU A 13 14.68 6.91 -5.70
C GLU A 13 14.90 5.73 -4.74
N SER A 14 14.53 5.86 -3.46
CA SER A 14 14.66 4.77 -2.49
C SER A 14 13.71 3.61 -2.80
N ILE A 15 12.55 3.92 -3.37
CA ILE A 15 11.58 2.91 -3.82
C ILE A 15 12.15 2.18 -5.04
N PHE A 16 12.70 2.91 -5.99
CA PHE A 16 13.38 2.32 -7.15
C PHE A 16 14.51 1.37 -6.71
N GLN A 17 15.39 1.82 -5.81
CA GLN A 17 16.46 0.98 -5.25
C GLN A 17 15.95 -0.25 -4.51
N ALA A 18 14.88 -0.11 -3.73
CA ALA A 18 14.26 -1.26 -3.05
C ALA A 18 13.83 -2.34 -4.05
N ILE A 19 13.32 -1.93 -5.21
CA ILE A 19 12.89 -2.84 -6.27
C ILE A 19 14.07 -3.44 -7.02
N THR A 20 15.00 -2.61 -7.49
CA THR A 20 16.10 -3.02 -8.40
C THR A 20 17.28 -3.67 -7.66
N ASP A 21 17.73 -3.06 -6.57
CA ASP A 21 18.95 -3.48 -5.88
C ASP A 21 18.65 -4.48 -4.77
N CYS A 22 17.54 -4.28 -4.07
CA CYS A 22 17.13 -5.18 -2.99
C CYS A 22 16.20 -6.31 -3.46
N TYR A 23 15.67 -6.26 -4.68
CA TYR A 23 14.70 -7.21 -5.22
C TYR A 23 13.48 -7.35 -4.31
N ALA A 24 12.91 -6.22 -3.88
CA ALA A 24 11.75 -6.18 -3.02
C ALA A 24 10.51 -6.76 -3.71
N ASN A 25 9.80 -7.63 -3.02
CA ASN A 25 8.52 -8.15 -3.46
C ASN A 25 7.34 -7.34 -2.90
N ARG A 26 7.62 -6.57 -1.83
CA ARG A 26 6.72 -5.59 -1.20
C ARG A 26 7.54 -4.40 -0.72
N LEU A 27 6.88 -3.25 -0.63
CA LEU A 27 7.45 -2.00 -0.18
C LEU A 27 6.78 -1.58 1.13
N GLY A 28 7.56 -1.37 2.17
CA GLY A 28 7.07 -0.74 3.39
C GLY A 28 6.87 0.76 3.17
N HIS A 29 5.73 1.28 3.57
CA HIS A 29 5.29 2.67 3.50
C HIS A 29 5.03 3.21 2.09
N GLY A 30 6.06 3.43 1.28
CA GLY A 30 5.93 4.01 -0.06
C GLY A 30 5.37 5.45 -0.08
N THR A 31 5.35 6.13 1.07
CA THR A 31 4.66 7.40 1.28
C THR A 31 5.14 8.51 0.35
N HIS A 32 6.43 8.56 0.05
CA HIS A 32 7.00 9.55 -0.85
C HIS A 32 7.07 9.12 -2.32
N LEU A 33 6.27 8.11 -2.74
CA LEU A 33 6.25 7.65 -4.13
C LEU A 33 6.01 8.79 -5.14
N PHE A 34 5.13 9.73 -4.78
CA PHE A 34 4.77 10.85 -5.66
C PHE A 34 5.54 12.15 -5.37
N ALA A 35 6.52 12.11 -4.47
CA ALA A 35 7.30 13.29 -4.08
C ALA A 35 8.43 13.58 -5.07
N ALA A 36 8.11 14.02 -6.29
CA ALA A 36 9.08 14.36 -7.33
C ALA A 36 10.15 15.38 -6.87
N SER A 37 9.79 16.29 -5.96
CA SER A 37 10.72 17.27 -5.39
C SER A 37 11.84 16.65 -4.56
N MET A 38 11.65 15.44 -4.04
CA MET A 38 12.66 14.73 -3.25
C MET A 38 13.72 14.03 -4.12
N ILE A 39 13.54 13.96 -5.44
CA ILE A 39 14.51 13.36 -6.36
C ILE A 39 15.75 14.24 -6.43
N LYS A 40 16.91 13.66 -6.06
CA LYS A 40 18.21 14.33 -5.98
C LYS A 40 19.14 13.99 -7.15
N ASP A 41 18.90 12.87 -7.84
CA ASP A 41 19.73 12.42 -8.96
C ASP A 41 19.58 13.38 -10.15
N LYS A 42 20.69 14.06 -10.47
CA LYS A 42 20.76 15.03 -11.58
C LYS A 42 20.59 14.40 -12.96
N ARG A 43 20.68 13.07 -13.08
CA ARG A 43 20.46 12.33 -14.32
C ARG A 43 18.96 12.24 -14.65
N VAL A 44 18.09 12.38 -13.66
CA VAL A 44 16.64 12.40 -13.86
C VAL A 44 16.24 13.78 -14.38
N GLN A 45 16.06 13.89 -15.70
CA GLN A 45 15.69 15.14 -16.35
C GLN A 45 14.22 15.50 -16.12
N ASP A 46 13.32 14.53 -16.27
CA ASP A 46 11.89 14.68 -16.00
C ASP A 46 11.51 13.90 -14.72
N LYS A 47 11.40 14.63 -13.62
CA LYS A 47 11.05 14.05 -12.31
C LYS A 47 9.60 13.60 -12.25
N ALA A 48 8.71 14.24 -12.98
CA ALA A 48 7.30 13.86 -13.02
C ALA A 48 7.11 12.57 -13.80
N ASP A 49 7.76 12.44 -14.95
CA ASP A 49 7.76 11.21 -15.74
C ASP A 49 8.38 10.04 -14.94
N TYR A 50 9.50 10.29 -14.27
CA TYR A 50 10.13 9.29 -13.41
C TYR A 50 9.16 8.71 -12.37
N VAL A 51 8.44 9.59 -11.64
CA VAL A 51 7.46 9.19 -10.62
C VAL A 51 6.30 8.42 -11.25
N ASN A 52 5.80 8.87 -12.39
CA ASN A 52 4.70 8.20 -13.08
C ASN A 52 5.12 6.82 -13.58
N SER A 53 6.27 6.72 -14.23
CA SER A 53 6.81 5.44 -14.70
C SER A 53 7.07 4.46 -13.58
N LEU A 54 7.59 4.93 -12.44
CA LEU A 54 7.79 4.09 -11.26
C LEU A 54 6.46 3.57 -10.68
N ALA A 55 5.45 4.43 -10.58
CA ALA A 55 4.12 4.04 -10.11
C ALA A 55 3.47 3.02 -11.06
N ASP A 56 3.55 3.25 -12.36
CA ASP A 56 3.01 2.33 -13.37
C ASP A 56 3.73 0.98 -13.35
N TYR A 57 5.04 0.98 -13.13
CA TYR A 57 5.80 -0.26 -12.95
C TYR A 57 5.33 -1.04 -11.71
N ILE A 58 5.17 -0.36 -10.55
CA ILE A 58 4.68 -0.98 -9.31
C ILE A 58 3.28 -1.58 -9.53
N ALA A 59 2.41 -0.89 -10.25
CA ALA A 59 1.06 -1.36 -10.56
C ALA A 59 1.09 -2.59 -11.47
N SER A 60 1.87 -2.55 -12.57
CA SER A 60 1.97 -3.64 -13.56
C SER A 60 2.57 -4.91 -12.96
N GLU A 61 3.64 -4.77 -12.20
CA GLU A 61 4.32 -5.88 -11.51
C GLU A 61 3.58 -6.34 -10.23
N ARG A 62 2.54 -5.61 -9.83
CA ARG A 62 1.74 -5.89 -8.64
C ARG A 62 2.59 -5.97 -7.36
N ILE A 63 3.56 -5.08 -7.24
CA ILE A 63 4.40 -4.96 -6.04
C ILE A 63 3.55 -4.35 -4.94
N GLY A 64 3.31 -5.12 -3.85
CA GLY A 64 2.45 -4.67 -2.75
C GLY A 64 3.06 -3.49 -1.99
N ILE A 65 2.23 -2.52 -1.63
CA ILE A 65 2.61 -1.39 -0.75
C ILE A 65 1.94 -1.58 0.60
N GLU A 66 2.74 -1.56 1.66
CA GLU A 66 2.31 -1.71 3.05
C GLU A 66 2.13 -0.33 3.69
N VAL A 67 0.93 0.25 3.56
CA VAL A 67 0.62 1.57 4.12
C VAL A 67 0.33 1.45 5.61
N CYS A 68 0.99 2.29 6.43
CA CYS A 68 0.91 2.31 7.88
C CYS A 68 0.50 3.73 8.33
N LEU A 69 -0.81 4.03 8.31
CA LEU A 69 -1.32 5.40 8.47
C LEU A 69 -0.90 6.01 9.81
N THR A 70 -1.14 5.32 10.93
CA THR A 70 -0.79 5.84 12.27
C THR A 70 0.71 6.07 12.38
N SER A 71 1.54 5.14 11.92
CA SER A 71 3.00 5.29 11.93
C SER A 71 3.43 6.51 11.10
N ASN A 72 2.90 6.67 9.89
CA ASN A 72 3.25 7.80 9.03
C ASN A 72 2.80 9.16 9.61
N LEU A 73 1.65 9.21 10.28
CA LEU A 73 1.21 10.41 11.02
C LEU A 73 2.13 10.77 12.21
N GLN A 74 2.80 9.78 12.79
CA GLN A 74 3.71 9.98 13.93
C GLN A 74 5.14 10.30 13.48
N THR A 75 5.58 9.77 12.34
CA THR A 75 6.97 9.84 11.91
C THR A 75 7.24 10.90 10.84
N LEU A 76 6.23 11.32 10.09
CA LEU A 76 6.37 12.24 8.95
C LEU A 76 5.72 13.59 9.26
N PRO A 77 6.51 14.64 9.57
CA PRO A 77 5.97 15.95 9.96
C PRO A 77 5.12 16.64 8.91
N GLU A 78 5.32 16.32 7.64
CA GLU A 78 4.54 16.84 6.51
C GLU A 78 3.15 16.22 6.39
N ILE A 79 2.92 15.04 6.97
CA ILE A 79 1.62 14.35 6.98
C ILE A 79 0.92 14.66 8.31
N LYS A 80 0.13 15.71 8.33
CA LYS A 80 -0.60 16.15 9.54
C LYS A 80 -1.93 15.43 9.73
N SER A 81 -2.46 14.88 8.64
CA SER A 81 -3.73 14.13 8.65
C SER A 81 -3.72 13.07 7.56
N VAL A 82 -4.65 12.10 7.64
CA VAL A 82 -4.80 11.06 6.60
C VAL A 82 -5.13 11.68 5.24
N LYS A 83 -5.70 12.89 5.21
CA LYS A 83 -6.01 13.60 3.95
C LYS A 83 -4.74 14.05 3.20
N ASP A 84 -3.66 14.28 3.93
CA ASP A 84 -2.35 14.65 3.36
C ASP A 84 -1.57 13.42 2.89
N HIS A 85 -1.99 12.21 3.31
CA HIS A 85 -1.33 10.97 2.94
C HIS A 85 -1.65 10.61 1.47
N PRO A 86 -0.66 10.15 0.67
CA PRO A 86 -0.83 9.85 -0.74
C PRO A 86 -1.69 8.61 -1.04
N ILE A 87 -2.26 7.96 -0.02
CA ILE A 87 -3.04 6.71 -0.18
C ILE A 87 -4.19 6.85 -1.17
N LYS A 88 -4.87 8.00 -1.23
CA LYS A 88 -5.95 8.24 -2.19
C LYS A 88 -5.45 8.18 -3.63
N GLU A 89 -4.29 8.78 -3.90
CA GLU A 89 -3.66 8.73 -5.23
C GLU A 89 -3.15 7.32 -5.55
N MET A 90 -2.60 6.60 -4.57
CA MET A 90 -2.19 5.21 -4.74
C MET A 90 -3.37 4.33 -5.17
N ILE A 91 -4.52 4.46 -4.49
CA ILE A 91 -5.74 3.72 -4.80
C ILE A 91 -6.25 4.07 -6.20
N LYS A 92 -6.32 5.37 -6.53
CA LYS A 92 -6.77 5.85 -7.85
C LYS A 92 -5.92 5.31 -8.99
N ARG A 93 -4.61 5.17 -8.79
CA ARG A 93 -3.69 4.57 -9.76
C ARG A 93 -3.70 3.04 -9.78
N GLY A 94 -4.53 2.41 -8.97
CA GLY A 94 -4.66 0.95 -8.93
C GLY A 94 -3.46 0.23 -8.32
N LEU A 95 -2.65 0.92 -7.52
CA LEU A 95 -1.53 0.31 -6.81
C LEU A 95 -2.05 -0.74 -5.81
N PRO A 96 -1.36 -1.87 -5.64
CA PRO A 96 -1.80 -2.92 -4.73
C PRO A 96 -1.46 -2.56 -3.27
N VAL A 97 -2.25 -1.66 -2.70
CA VAL A 97 -2.11 -1.15 -1.32
C VAL A 97 -2.73 -2.12 -0.33
N SER A 98 -2.06 -2.36 0.78
CA SER A 98 -2.60 -2.99 1.99
C SER A 98 -2.43 -2.09 3.20
N ILE A 99 -3.34 -2.20 4.18
CA ILE A 99 -3.28 -1.45 5.43
C ILE A 99 -2.59 -2.30 6.49
N ASN A 100 -1.60 -1.71 7.14
CA ASN A 100 -0.71 -2.40 8.07
C ASN A 100 -0.48 -1.51 9.30
N THR A 101 0.00 -2.12 10.38
CA THR A 101 0.16 -1.44 11.68
C THR A 101 1.55 -0.87 11.89
N ASP A 102 2.54 -1.34 11.12
CA ASP A 102 3.94 -1.18 11.47
C ASP A 102 4.21 -1.74 12.87
N ASN A 103 4.96 -1.06 13.70
CA ASN A 103 5.21 -1.47 15.08
C ASN A 103 3.99 -1.19 15.96
N ARG A 104 3.19 -2.21 16.23
CA ARG A 104 1.93 -2.12 16.99
C ARG A 104 2.10 -1.54 18.40
N LEU A 105 3.23 -1.83 19.04
CA LEU A 105 3.48 -1.36 20.41
C LEU A 105 3.82 0.14 20.41
N VAL A 106 4.68 0.57 19.51
CA VAL A 106 5.09 1.98 19.40
C VAL A 106 3.93 2.84 18.92
N SER A 107 3.24 2.41 17.86
CA SER A 107 2.11 3.15 17.29
C SER A 107 0.81 2.99 18.08
N ASN A 108 0.76 2.10 19.08
CA ASN A 108 -0.43 1.79 19.90
C ASN A 108 -1.70 1.57 19.04
N THR A 109 -1.56 0.78 17.99
CA THR A 109 -2.61 0.57 16.99
C THR A 109 -2.90 -0.91 16.73
N THR A 110 -3.96 -1.18 15.97
CA THR A 110 -4.34 -2.50 15.47
C THR A 110 -4.77 -2.37 14.02
N VAL A 111 -4.78 -3.48 13.26
CA VAL A 111 -5.27 -3.47 11.87
C VAL A 111 -6.69 -2.90 11.78
N THR A 112 -7.57 -3.21 12.74
CA THR A 112 -8.93 -2.67 12.79
C THR A 112 -8.91 -1.14 12.94
N LYS A 113 -8.11 -0.60 13.87
CA LYS A 113 -7.98 0.85 14.04
C LYS A 113 -7.42 1.54 12.79
N GLU A 114 -6.43 0.93 12.14
CA GLU A 114 -5.88 1.45 10.87
C GLU A 114 -6.95 1.48 9.76
N MET A 115 -7.74 0.41 9.64
CA MET A 115 -8.85 0.35 8.69
C MET A 115 -9.96 1.37 9.01
N GLU A 116 -10.31 1.54 10.28
CA GLU A 116 -11.25 2.59 10.73
C GLU A 116 -10.71 3.97 10.40
N LEU A 117 -9.42 4.22 10.65
CA LEU A 117 -8.77 5.49 10.33
C LEU A 117 -8.85 5.77 8.83
N LEU A 118 -8.61 4.76 7.99
CA LEU A 118 -8.75 4.88 6.54
C LEU A 118 -10.19 5.25 6.14
N VAL A 119 -11.16 4.44 6.51
CA VAL A 119 -12.56 4.62 6.01
C VAL A 119 -13.24 5.86 6.54
N ARG A 120 -12.80 6.40 7.70
CA ARG A 120 -13.31 7.65 8.25
C ARG A 120 -12.76 8.89 7.55
N ASN A 121 -11.58 8.79 6.92
CA ASN A 121 -10.87 9.96 6.38
C ASN A 121 -10.73 9.94 4.86
N VAL A 122 -10.90 8.78 4.22
CA VAL A 122 -10.81 8.61 2.77
C VAL A 122 -12.12 8.06 2.26
N GLU A 123 -12.76 8.80 1.36
CA GLU A 123 -13.94 8.32 0.66
C GLU A 123 -13.53 7.17 -0.28
N LEU A 124 -14.06 5.99 -0.02
CA LEU A 124 -13.76 4.77 -0.75
C LEU A 124 -15.02 4.17 -1.36
N ALA A 125 -14.96 3.82 -2.63
CA ALA A 125 -15.96 2.95 -3.22
C ALA A 125 -15.86 1.54 -2.59
N PRO A 126 -16.97 0.78 -2.47
CA PRO A 126 -16.95 -0.58 -1.94
C PRO A 126 -15.93 -1.50 -2.63
N LYS A 127 -15.74 -1.33 -3.93
CA LYS A 127 -14.74 -2.05 -4.72
C LYS A 127 -13.30 -1.73 -4.29
N GLU A 128 -13.00 -0.47 -3.98
CA GLU A 128 -11.68 -0.04 -3.54
C GLU A 128 -11.36 -0.62 -2.16
N LEU A 129 -12.30 -0.55 -1.22
CA LEU A 129 -12.16 -1.18 0.10
C LEU A 129 -11.88 -2.69 -0.03
N LYS A 130 -12.66 -3.39 -0.86
CA LYS A 130 -12.44 -4.81 -1.15
C LYS A 130 -11.04 -5.05 -1.70
N ASN A 131 -10.59 -4.24 -2.65
CA ASN A 131 -9.27 -4.39 -3.26
C ASN A 131 -8.15 -4.22 -2.24
N ILE A 132 -8.24 -3.24 -1.35
CA ILE A 132 -7.27 -3.00 -0.27
C ILE A 132 -7.18 -4.23 0.65
N VAL A 133 -8.33 -4.73 1.13
CA VAL A 133 -8.36 -5.92 1.99
C VAL A 133 -7.75 -7.12 1.28
N ILE A 134 -8.15 -7.40 0.04
CA ILE A 134 -7.67 -8.56 -0.71
C ILE A 134 -6.20 -8.42 -1.13
N ALA A 135 -5.71 -7.19 -1.38
CA ALA A 135 -4.32 -6.94 -1.72
C ALA A 135 -3.36 -7.42 -0.62
N GLY A 136 -3.69 -7.20 0.66
CA GLY A 136 -2.90 -7.69 1.78
C GLY A 136 -2.69 -9.21 1.76
N PHE A 137 -3.73 -9.96 1.43
CA PHE A 137 -3.65 -11.43 1.32
C PHE A 137 -2.94 -11.88 0.04
N LYS A 138 -3.14 -11.17 -1.08
CA LYS A 138 -2.47 -11.47 -2.36
C LYS A 138 -0.96 -11.22 -2.28
N SER A 139 -0.54 -10.11 -1.67
CA SER A 139 0.87 -9.76 -1.50
C SER A 139 1.55 -10.51 -0.36
N GLY A 140 0.80 -11.12 0.55
CA GLY A 140 1.32 -11.89 1.69
C GLY A 140 2.30 -12.99 1.28
N PHE A 141 3.35 -13.22 2.09
CA PHE A 141 4.35 -14.26 1.89
C PHE A 141 3.84 -15.61 2.39
N PHE A 142 2.95 -16.20 1.61
CA PHE A 142 2.33 -17.47 1.94
C PHE A 142 3.36 -18.62 1.96
N PRO A 143 3.39 -19.48 2.99
CA PRO A 143 4.42 -20.52 3.15
C PRO A 143 4.23 -21.74 2.24
N GLY A 144 3.06 -21.89 1.62
CA GLY A 144 2.74 -23.03 0.75
C GLY A 144 2.99 -22.76 -0.73
N SER A 145 2.55 -23.68 -1.57
CA SER A 145 2.61 -23.58 -3.02
C SER A 145 1.73 -22.44 -3.57
N TYR A 146 1.96 -22.07 -4.82
CA TYR A 146 1.13 -21.09 -5.52
C TYR A 146 -0.34 -21.50 -5.59
N VAL A 147 -0.61 -22.78 -5.80
CA VAL A 147 -1.99 -23.32 -5.86
C VAL A 147 -2.68 -23.19 -4.50
N GLU A 148 -1.98 -23.53 -3.42
CA GLU A 148 -2.49 -23.39 -2.06
C GLU A 148 -2.75 -21.92 -1.72
N LYS A 149 -1.83 -21.01 -2.08
CA LYS A 149 -2.04 -19.58 -1.93
C LYS A 149 -3.30 -19.10 -2.67
N ARG A 150 -3.51 -19.53 -3.91
CA ARG A 150 -4.71 -19.18 -4.68
C ARG A 150 -5.99 -19.68 -4.00
N ARG A 151 -6.01 -20.91 -3.50
CA ARG A 151 -7.14 -21.47 -2.76
C ARG A 151 -7.41 -20.67 -1.48
N PHE A 152 -6.35 -20.31 -0.74
CA PHE A 152 -6.48 -19.47 0.45
C PHE A 152 -7.06 -18.10 0.13
N VAL A 153 -6.51 -17.38 -0.86
CA VAL A 153 -7.02 -16.07 -1.28
C VAL A 153 -8.47 -16.17 -1.77
N ARG A 154 -8.84 -17.26 -2.44
CA ARG A 154 -10.25 -17.48 -2.84
C ARG A 154 -11.17 -17.58 -1.63
N LYS A 155 -10.80 -18.34 -0.61
CA LYS A 155 -11.56 -18.42 0.64
C LYS A 155 -11.74 -17.04 1.31
N VAL A 156 -10.70 -16.20 1.29
CA VAL A 156 -10.78 -14.83 1.82
C VAL A 156 -11.76 -13.99 1.02
N ILE A 157 -11.71 -14.06 -0.32
CA ILE A 157 -12.66 -13.36 -1.20
C ILE A 157 -14.10 -13.82 -0.92
N ASP A 158 -14.32 -15.11 -0.81
CA ASP A 158 -15.65 -15.69 -0.55
C ASP A 158 -16.18 -15.24 0.82
N ARG A 159 -15.32 -15.21 1.85
CA ARG A 159 -15.69 -14.69 3.17
C ARG A 159 -16.01 -13.19 3.14
N TYR A 160 -15.18 -12.38 2.45
CA TYR A 160 -15.46 -10.96 2.26
C TYR A 160 -16.83 -10.75 1.59
N ASN A 161 -17.09 -11.48 0.51
CA ASN A 161 -18.35 -11.38 -0.21
C ASN A 161 -19.57 -11.80 0.64
N ALA A 162 -19.42 -12.80 1.50
CA ALA A 162 -20.47 -13.23 2.42
C ALA A 162 -20.79 -12.12 3.44
N LEU A 163 -19.76 -11.53 4.06
CA LEU A 163 -19.92 -10.41 4.99
C LEU A 163 -20.52 -9.18 4.28
N ALA A 164 -20.05 -8.85 3.09
CA ALA A 164 -20.58 -7.71 2.34
C ALA A 164 -22.10 -7.87 2.06
N ARG A 165 -22.58 -9.09 1.76
CA ARG A 165 -24.02 -9.35 1.60
C ARG A 165 -24.77 -9.21 2.92
N GLU A 166 -24.21 -9.74 4.01
CA GLU A 166 -24.79 -9.66 5.35
C GLU A 166 -25.00 -8.20 5.80
N TYR A 167 -24.06 -7.32 5.44
CA TYR A 167 -24.10 -5.89 5.78
C TYR A 167 -24.63 -5.00 4.63
N ASN A 168 -25.23 -5.57 3.59
CA ASN A 168 -25.78 -4.86 2.42
C ASN A 168 -24.76 -3.94 1.73
N ILE A 169 -23.49 -4.33 1.71
CA ILE A 169 -22.44 -3.61 0.97
C ILE A 169 -22.43 -4.09 -0.48
N PRO A 170 -22.50 -3.19 -1.48
CA PRO A 170 -22.47 -3.57 -2.89
C PRO A 170 -21.21 -4.38 -3.26
N LEU A 171 -21.42 -5.47 -4.01
CA LEU A 171 -20.36 -6.31 -4.58
C LEU A 171 -20.24 -6.03 -6.08
N TYR A 172 -19.08 -5.50 -6.50
CA TYR A 172 -18.77 -5.28 -7.93
C TYR A 172 -17.58 -6.15 -8.35
#